data_474a62623dd2490801ad26b6a6020bca
#
_entry.id   474a62623dd2490801ad26b6a6020bca
#
_cell.length_a   1.000
_cell.length_b   1.000
_cell.length_c   1.000
_cell.angle_alpha   90.00
_cell.angle_beta   90.00
_cell.angle_gamma   90.00
#
_symmetry.space_group_name_H-M   'P 1'
#
loop_
_entity.id
_entity.type
_entity.pdbx_description
1 polymer ?
#
loop_
_entity_poly.entity_id
_entity_poly.type
_entity_poly.pdbx_seq_one_letter_code
_entity_poly.pdbx_strand_id
1 'polypeptide(L)'
;RDPFLFIDGGKVYMITCATHPDAPADGCGTVGICCTEDMRHWRLLPPIAIDPIAQELECPQILQIEDRYILLFSCYEKLFCHQLQQKYGTALRQTSYYMTSNHRWGPYQFEEQLQLLPMYETDRDRSVQYANRLIQFKSRWFLMGTVWSEQGDYIADPMEYSLLDGKLCLNK
;
A
#
# COMPACT_ATOMS: atom_id res chain seq x y z
N ARG A 1 10.96 -8.42 -0.74
CA ARG A 1 11.50 -7.08 -1.12
C ARG A 1 10.70 -5.97 -0.48
N ASP A 2 11.15 -4.70 -0.63
CA ASP A 2 10.46 -3.46 -0.25
C ASP A 2 10.18 -3.36 1.27
N PRO A 3 11.18 -3.45 2.13
CA PRO A 3 10.95 -3.44 3.56
C PRO A 3 10.44 -2.08 4.04
N PHE A 4 9.48 -2.11 4.95
CA PHE A 4 9.03 -0.95 5.71
C PHE A 4 9.13 -1.27 7.20
N LEU A 5 9.77 -0.37 7.95
CA LEU A 5 10.04 -0.53 9.38
C LEU A 5 9.18 0.44 10.18
N PHE A 6 8.66 -0.03 11.32
CA PHE A 6 8.01 0.82 12.31
C PHE A 6 8.20 0.26 13.72
N ILE A 7 7.99 1.10 14.71
CA ILE A 7 8.12 0.74 16.13
C ILE A 7 6.73 0.68 16.75
N ASP A 8 6.46 -0.39 17.49
CA ASP A 8 5.25 -0.53 18.28
C ASP A 8 5.51 -1.35 19.54
N GLY A 9 5.00 -0.89 20.70
CA GLY A 9 5.17 -1.58 21.96
C GLY A 9 6.62 -1.91 22.34
N GLY A 10 7.58 -1.07 21.94
CA GLY A 10 9.01 -1.27 22.21
C GLY A 10 9.68 -2.29 21.28
N LYS A 11 9.00 -2.81 20.28
CA LYS A 11 9.51 -3.73 19.25
C LYS A 11 9.63 -3.02 17.92
N VAL A 12 10.61 -3.42 17.14
CA VAL A 12 10.70 -3.02 15.72
C VAL A 12 10.03 -4.10 14.88
N TYR A 13 9.13 -3.67 14.04
CA TYR A 13 8.48 -4.51 13.04
C TYR A 13 9.00 -4.19 11.66
N MET A 14 9.14 -5.22 10.84
CA MET A 14 9.42 -5.08 9.42
C MET A 14 8.32 -5.80 8.64
N ILE A 15 7.71 -5.10 7.72
CA ILE A 15 6.81 -5.68 6.72
C ILE A 15 7.45 -5.64 5.35
N THR A 16 7.13 -6.61 4.51
CA THR A 16 7.71 -6.75 3.17
C THR A 16 6.68 -7.26 2.18
N CYS A 17 6.86 -6.95 0.91
CA CYS A 17 6.22 -7.70 -0.17
C CYS A 17 6.66 -9.17 -0.10
N ALA A 18 5.70 -10.07 -0.06
CA ALA A 18 5.92 -11.52 0.10
C ALA A 18 4.93 -12.32 -0.74
N THR A 19 5.15 -13.64 -0.81
CA THR A 19 4.28 -14.59 -1.48
C THR A 19 3.73 -15.59 -0.48
N HIS A 20 2.42 -15.81 -0.49
CA HIS A 20 1.77 -16.84 0.32
C HIS A 20 1.78 -18.17 -0.44
N PRO A 21 2.42 -19.23 0.10
CA PRO A 21 2.64 -20.47 -0.66
C PRO A 21 1.34 -21.24 -0.98
N ASP A 22 0.32 -21.09 -0.13
CA ASP A 22 -0.95 -21.85 -0.26
C ASP A 22 -2.06 -21.04 -0.94
N ALA A 23 -1.79 -19.81 -1.38
CA ALA A 23 -2.77 -18.97 -2.09
C ALA A 23 -2.81 -19.30 -3.59
N PRO A 24 -3.92 -18.98 -4.30
CA PRO A 24 -3.98 -19.08 -5.76
C PRO A 24 -2.84 -18.29 -6.43
N ALA A 25 -2.27 -18.83 -7.51
CA ALA A 25 -1.10 -18.23 -8.17
C ALA A 25 -1.30 -16.77 -8.61
N ASP A 26 -2.52 -16.39 -9.00
CA ASP A 26 -2.88 -15.03 -9.42
C ASP A 26 -3.21 -14.09 -8.24
N GLY A 27 -3.34 -14.63 -7.02
CA GLY A 27 -3.63 -13.90 -5.80
C GLY A 27 -2.64 -14.20 -4.66
N CYS A 28 -1.46 -14.72 -4.96
CA CYS A 28 -0.49 -15.18 -3.96
C CYS A 28 0.29 -14.06 -3.27
N GLY A 29 0.18 -12.82 -3.75
CA GLY A 29 0.80 -11.67 -3.10
C GLY A 29 0.25 -11.45 -1.70
N THR A 30 1.16 -11.25 -0.75
CA THR A 30 0.83 -10.95 0.64
C THR A 30 1.86 -10.00 1.25
N VAL A 31 1.62 -9.60 2.50
CA VAL A 31 2.56 -8.80 3.27
C VAL A 31 3.13 -9.67 4.39
N GLY A 32 4.40 -10.02 4.24
CA GLY A 32 5.15 -10.73 5.27
C GLY A 32 5.51 -9.82 6.44
N ILE A 33 5.57 -10.38 7.65
CA ILE A 33 5.86 -9.64 8.88
C ILE A 33 6.97 -10.35 9.64
N CYS A 34 7.91 -9.58 10.17
CA CYS A 34 8.80 -10.05 11.23
C CYS A 34 8.99 -8.96 12.29
N CYS A 35 9.44 -9.34 13.47
CA CYS A 35 9.72 -8.40 14.55
C CYS A 35 11.00 -8.74 15.30
N THR A 36 11.57 -7.72 15.93
CA THR A 36 12.75 -7.82 16.78
C THR A 36 12.68 -6.87 17.98
N GLU A 37 13.41 -7.20 19.03
CA GLU A 37 13.63 -6.34 20.21
C GLU A 37 15.08 -5.81 20.27
N ASP A 38 15.99 -6.38 19.46
CA ASP A 38 17.42 -6.11 19.54
C ASP A 38 18.07 -5.80 18.18
N MET A 39 17.30 -5.76 17.09
CA MET A 39 17.75 -5.57 15.69
C MET A 39 18.68 -6.67 15.16
N ARG A 40 18.93 -7.72 15.92
CA ARG A 40 19.82 -8.84 15.55
C ARG A 40 19.05 -10.13 15.33
N HIS A 41 18.08 -10.42 16.21
CA HIS A 41 17.28 -11.62 16.16
C HIS A 41 15.86 -11.28 15.71
N TRP A 42 15.49 -11.77 14.55
CA TRP A 42 14.19 -11.50 13.95
C TRP A 42 13.29 -12.73 14.05
N ARG A 43 12.07 -12.52 14.51
CA ARG A 43 11.05 -13.55 14.57
C ARG A 43 10.03 -13.31 13.47
N LEU A 44 9.84 -14.32 12.61
CA LEU A 44 8.76 -14.31 11.60
C LEU A 44 7.41 -14.44 12.31
N LEU A 45 6.44 -13.67 11.85
CA LEU A 45 5.06 -13.68 12.31
C LEU A 45 4.16 -14.19 11.16
N PRO A 46 2.91 -14.62 11.48
CA PRO A 46 1.92 -14.88 10.43
C PRO A 46 1.78 -13.67 9.51
N PRO A 47 1.57 -13.87 8.21
CA PRO A 47 1.37 -12.77 7.28
C PRO A 47 0.12 -11.97 7.63
N ILE A 48 0.03 -10.75 7.11
CA ILE A 48 -1.16 -9.91 7.26
C ILE A 48 -2.35 -10.60 6.61
N ALA A 49 -3.49 -10.60 7.31
CA ALA A 49 -4.72 -11.17 6.79
C ALA A 49 -5.28 -10.27 5.66
N ILE A 50 -5.19 -10.75 4.44
CA ILE A 50 -5.64 -10.09 3.19
C ILE A 50 -6.24 -11.16 2.29
N ASP A 51 -7.37 -10.86 1.65
CA ASP A 51 -7.91 -11.72 0.61
C ASP A 51 -6.93 -11.83 -0.58
N PRO A 52 -6.92 -12.95 -1.32
CA PRO A 52 -6.12 -13.10 -2.54
C PRO A 52 -6.55 -12.09 -3.62
N ILE A 53 -5.80 -11.00 -3.78
CA ILE A 53 -6.17 -9.91 -4.70
C ILE A 53 -5.19 -9.70 -5.85
N ALA A 54 -3.91 -10.03 -5.66
CA ALA A 54 -2.88 -9.82 -6.66
C ALA A 54 -1.70 -10.78 -6.45
N GLN A 55 -0.83 -10.89 -7.45
CA GLN A 55 0.40 -11.67 -7.36
C GLN A 55 1.47 -10.98 -6.48
N GLU A 56 1.43 -9.67 -6.38
CA GLU A 56 2.39 -8.87 -5.63
C GLU A 56 1.71 -7.66 -5.00
N LEU A 57 2.11 -7.35 -3.75
CA LEU A 57 1.74 -6.13 -3.03
C LEU A 57 3.03 -5.38 -2.73
N GLU A 58 3.49 -4.59 -3.69
CA GLU A 58 4.81 -3.94 -3.66
C GLU A 58 4.81 -2.72 -2.74
N CYS A 59 5.98 -2.42 -2.20
CA CYS A 59 6.21 -1.27 -1.34
C CYS A 59 5.16 -1.13 -0.23
N PRO A 60 4.83 -2.20 0.54
CA PRO A 60 3.79 -2.12 1.54
C PRO A 60 4.13 -1.14 2.66
N GLN A 61 3.10 -0.48 3.19
CA GLN A 61 3.19 0.39 4.34
C GLN A 61 1.93 0.26 5.18
N ILE A 62 2.06 0.05 6.49
CA ILE A 62 0.94 0.09 7.43
C ILE A 62 1.04 1.35 8.26
N LEU A 63 -0.05 2.08 8.31
CA LEU A 63 -0.19 3.31 9.07
C LEU A 63 -1.44 3.25 9.93
N GLN A 64 -1.41 3.93 11.05
CA GLN A 64 -2.62 4.29 11.79
C GLN A 64 -2.92 5.76 11.54
N ILE A 65 -4.12 6.02 11.01
CA ILE A 65 -4.64 7.36 10.81
C ILE A 65 -5.97 7.41 11.55
N GLU A 66 -6.04 8.24 12.59
CA GLU A 66 -7.16 8.28 13.52
C GLU A 66 -7.42 6.90 14.15
N ASP A 67 -8.61 6.33 13.99
CA ASP A 67 -9.04 5.05 14.52
C ASP A 67 -8.91 3.88 13.51
N ARG A 68 -8.37 4.14 12.32
CA ARG A 68 -8.26 3.15 11.24
C ARG A 68 -6.80 2.81 10.93
N TYR A 69 -6.60 1.57 10.53
CA TYR A 69 -5.34 1.12 9.95
C TYR A 69 -5.45 1.11 8.44
N ILE A 70 -4.45 1.69 7.79
CA ILE A 70 -4.34 1.79 6.34
C ILE A 70 -3.17 0.89 5.91
N LEU A 71 -3.42 -0.05 5.02
CA LEU A 71 -2.40 -0.77 4.27
C LEU A 71 -2.29 -0.13 2.90
N LEU A 72 -1.20 0.57 2.66
CA LEU A 72 -0.83 1.13 1.37
C LEU A 72 0.08 0.14 0.65
N PHE A 73 -0.11 -0.06 -0.65
CA PHE A 73 0.76 -0.87 -1.49
C PHE A 73 0.70 -0.39 -2.94
N SER A 74 1.67 -0.78 -3.75
CA SER A 74 1.69 -0.54 -5.19
C SER A 74 1.50 -1.84 -5.95
N CYS A 75 0.82 -1.78 -7.08
CA CYS A 75 0.57 -2.94 -7.92
C CYS A 75 0.41 -2.55 -9.38
N TYR A 76 0.88 -3.41 -10.29
CA TYR A 76 0.57 -3.31 -11.71
C TYR A 76 -0.83 -3.87 -11.98
N GLU A 77 -1.58 -3.24 -12.89
CA GLU A 77 -2.93 -3.67 -13.25
C GLU A 77 -3.00 -5.15 -13.67
N LYS A 78 -2.00 -5.62 -14.40
CA LYS A 78 -1.91 -7.00 -14.89
C LYS A 78 -1.64 -8.05 -13.81
N LEU A 79 -1.18 -7.62 -12.63
CA LEU A 79 -0.85 -8.52 -11.52
C LEU A 79 -2.04 -8.74 -10.57
N PHE A 80 -3.14 -8.03 -10.72
CA PHE A 80 -4.35 -8.32 -9.97
C PHE A 80 -4.94 -9.68 -10.36
N CYS A 81 -5.58 -10.36 -9.42
CA CYS A 81 -6.23 -11.63 -9.68
C CYS A 81 -7.33 -11.47 -10.75
N HIS A 82 -7.62 -12.56 -11.45
CA HIS A 82 -8.56 -12.58 -12.56
C HIS A 82 -9.95 -12.03 -12.19
N GLN A 83 -10.42 -12.33 -10.98
CA GLN A 83 -11.70 -11.82 -10.49
C GLN A 83 -11.73 -10.29 -10.44
N LEU A 84 -10.67 -9.65 -9.94
CA LEU A 84 -10.59 -8.19 -9.88
C LEU A 84 -10.38 -7.57 -11.27
N GLN A 85 -9.60 -8.23 -12.13
CA GLN A 85 -9.46 -7.79 -13.53
C GLN A 85 -10.79 -7.82 -14.27
N GLN A 86 -11.60 -8.85 -14.08
CA GLN A 86 -12.96 -8.91 -14.66
C GLN A 86 -13.89 -7.84 -14.08
N LYS A 87 -13.82 -7.60 -12.77
CA LYS A 87 -14.71 -6.65 -12.08
C LYS A 87 -14.39 -5.20 -12.43
N TYR A 88 -13.12 -4.84 -12.49
CA TYR A 88 -12.69 -3.44 -12.57
C TYR A 88 -12.12 -3.05 -13.94
N GLY A 89 -11.64 -4.00 -14.73
CA GLY A 89 -11.14 -3.76 -16.08
C GLY A 89 -10.14 -2.60 -16.16
N THR A 90 -10.44 -1.63 -17.00
CA THR A 90 -9.61 -0.44 -17.24
C THR A 90 -9.54 0.54 -16.06
N ALA A 91 -10.30 0.32 -14.99
CA ALA A 91 -10.13 1.09 -13.76
C ALA A 91 -8.89 0.66 -12.96
N LEU A 92 -8.39 -0.57 -13.20
CA LEU A 92 -7.08 -0.98 -12.68
C LEU A 92 -5.97 -0.23 -13.43
N ARG A 93 -5.00 0.26 -12.70
CA ARG A 93 -3.84 0.99 -13.23
C ARG A 93 -2.58 0.54 -12.52
N GLN A 94 -1.44 0.78 -13.14
CA GLN A 94 -0.15 0.71 -12.46
C GLN A 94 -0.01 1.91 -11.52
N THR A 95 -0.31 1.72 -10.24
CA THR A 95 -0.27 2.78 -9.24
C THR A 95 -0.28 2.22 -7.81
N SER A 96 -0.52 3.07 -6.84
CA SER A 96 -0.71 2.67 -5.45
C SER A 96 -2.18 2.58 -5.08
N TYR A 97 -2.46 1.63 -4.22
CA TYR A 97 -3.78 1.29 -3.69
C TYR A 97 -3.72 1.27 -2.18
N TYR A 98 -4.85 1.38 -1.53
CA TYR A 98 -4.93 1.15 -0.10
C TYR A 98 -6.15 0.31 0.28
N MET A 99 -5.99 -0.40 1.39
CA MET A 99 -7.05 -1.12 2.07
C MET A 99 -7.13 -0.64 3.52
N THR A 100 -8.26 -0.86 4.16
CA THR A 100 -8.48 -0.45 5.53
C THR A 100 -8.76 -1.62 6.45
N SER A 101 -8.49 -1.44 7.75
CA SER A 101 -8.84 -2.37 8.80
C SER A 101 -9.08 -1.65 10.12
N ASN A 102 -9.87 -2.26 11.01
CA ASN A 102 -9.99 -1.83 12.40
C ASN A 102 -8.83 -2.36 13.28
N HIS A 103 -8.02 -3.27 12.74
CA HIS A 103 -6.90 -3.89 13.45
C HIS A 103 -5.63 -3.82 12.63
N ARG A 104 -4.48 -3.58 13.28
CA ARG A 104 -3.18 -3.42 12.63
C ARG A 104 -2.79 -4.61 11.73
N TRP A 105 -3.13 -5.81 12.14
CA TRP A 105 -2.77 -7.04 11.44
C TRP A 105 -3.88 -7.59 10.54
N GLY A 106 -4.92 -6.78 10.30
CA GLY A 106 -6.05 -7.13 9.45
C GLY A 106 -7.22 -7.81 10.18
N PRO A 107 -8.19 -8.35 9.46
CA PRO A 107 -8.19 -8.42 8.00
C PRO A 107 -8.26 -7.04 7.33
N TYR A 108 -7.46 -6.87 6.28
CA TYR A 108 -7.52 -5.71 5.40
C TYR A 108 -8.39 -6.02 4.19
N GLN A 109 -9.20 -5.05 3.82
CA GLN A 109 -10.09 -5.17 2.67
C GLN A 109 -10.29 -3.83 1.97
N PHE A 110 -10.63 -3.88 0.69
CA PHE A 110 -11.25 -2.73 0.05
C PHE A 110 -12.63 -2.54 0.66
N GLU A 111 -13.03 -1.31 0.92
CA GLU A 111 -14.37 -1.04 1.43
C GLU A 111 -15.43 -1.37 0.36
N GLU A 112 -16.14 -0.41 -0.19
CA GLU A 112 -17.15 -0.68 -1.20
C GLU A 112 -16.59 -0.80 -2.60
N GLN A 113 -15.46 -0.16 -2.87
CA GLN A 113 -14.84 -0.05 -4.19
C GLN A 113 -13.32 -0.20 -4.08
N LEU A 114 -12.70 -0.41 -5.24
CA LEU A 114 -11.25 -0.36 -5.37
C LEU A 114 -10.73 1.03 -4.96
N GLN A 115 -9.92 1.06 -3.92
CA GLN A 115 -9.41 2.29 -3.35
C GLN A 115 -8.05 2.63 -3.96
N LEU A 116 -8.10 3.34 -5.10
CA LEU A 116 -6.95 4.03 -5.66
C LEU A 116 -6.60 5.23 -4.80
N LEU A 117 -5.32 5.51 -4.64
CA LEU A 117 -4.93 6.81 -4.12
C LEU A 117 -5.31 7.88 -5.14
N PRO A 118 -6.15 8.86 -4.77
CA PRO A 118 -6.42 9.97 -5.65
C PRO A 118 -5.11 10.76 -5.82
N MET A 119 -4.66 10.88 -7.05
CA MET A 119 -3.48 11.65 -7.45
C MET A 119 -3.92 12.77 -8.37
N TYR A 120 -3.14 13.84 -8.44
CA TYR A 120 -3.37 14.85 -9.47
C TYR A 120 -3.25 14.20 -10.85
N GLU A 121 -4.29 14.34 -11.66
CA GLU A 121 -4.15 14.13 -13.08
C GLU A 121 -3.19 15.21 -13.59
N THR A 122 -1.94 14.82 -13.83
CA THR A 122 -1.05 15.69 -14.57
C THR A 122 -1.50 15.63 -16.02
N ASP A 123 -1.69 16.76 -16.67
CA ASP A 123 -2.04 16.90 -18.10
C ASP A 123 -1.05 16.21 -19.06
N ARG A 124 -0.12 15.46 -18.52
CA ARG A 124 0.88 14.73 -19.28
C ARG A 124 0.53 13.25 -19.25
N ASP A 125 -0.14 12.84 -20.25
CA ASP A 125 -0.78 11.54 -20.55
C ASP A 125 -0.03 10.24 -20.22
N ARG A 126 1.12 10.28 -19.57
CA ARG A 126 1.96 9.09 -19.35
C ARG A 126 2.77 9.10 -18.05
N SER A 127 2.47 9.98 -17.13
CA SER A 127 3.12 9.96 -15.82
C SER A 127 2.42 8.94 -14.91
N VAL A 128 3.16 7.95 -14.44
CA VAL A 128 2.68 6.98 -13.47
C VAL A 128 3.35 7.27 -12.13
N GLN A 129 2.56 7.54 -11.12
CA GLN A 129 3.07 7.66 -9.75
C GLN A 129 3.00 6.30 -9.08
N TYR A 130 4.14 5.82 -8.61
CA TYR A 130 4.32 4.47 -8.07
C TYR A 130 5.16 4.48 -6.80
N ALA A 131 5.15 3.37 -6.06
CA ALA A 131 5.90 3.22 -4.80
C ALA A 131 5.62 4.36 -3.80
N ASN A 132 4.37 4.81 -3.76
CA ASN A 132 3.97 5.91 -2.90
C ASN A 132 4.14 5.58 -1.43
N ARG A 133 4.51 6.60 -0.65
CA ARG A 133 4.60 6.58 0.81
C ARG A 133 3.80 7.72 1.41
N LEU A 134 3.04 7.39 2.45
CA LEU A 134 2.44 8.41 3.32
C LEU A 134 3.40 8.72 4.46
N ILE A 135 3.74 9.98 4.62
CA ILE A 135 4.67 10.48 5.63
C ILE A 135 3.93 11.48 6.51
N GLN A 136 4.04 11.29 7.82
CA GLN A 136 3.50 12.28 8.75
C GLN A 136 4.54 13.37 9.04
N PHE A 137 4.15 14.62 8.85
CA PHE A 137 4.96 15.77 9.18
C PHE A 137 4.09 16.86 9.82
N LYS A 138 4.46 17.29 11.03
CA LYS A 138 3.72 18.29 11.84
C LYS A 138 2.22 17.96 11.92
N SER A 139 1.89 16.72 12.28
CA SER A 139 0.51 16.20 12.41
C SER A 139 -0.32 16.18 11.10
N ARG A 140 0.28 16.42 9.95
CA ARG A 140 -0.33 16.31 8.62
C ARG A 140 0.26 15.14 7.86
N TRP A 141 -0.54 14.55 6.95
CA TRP A 141 -0.09 13.44 6.11
C TRP A 141 0.22 13.93 4.71
N PHE A 142 1.35 13.48 4.17
CA PHE A 142 1.81 13.81 2.84
C PHE A 142 2.11 12.53 2.08
N LEU A 143 1.58 12.43 0.87
CA LEU A 143 1.93 11.38 -0.08
C LEU A 143 3.11 11.83 -0.93
N MET A 144 4.09 10.96 -1.08
CA MET A 144 5.21 11.11 -1.98
C MET A 144 5.45 9.78 -2.71
N GLY A 145 5.84 9.84 -3.96
CA GLY A 145 6.14 8.65 -4.76
C GLY A 145 7.06 8.96 -5.92
N THR A 146 7.46 7.93 -6.62
CA THR A 146 8.23 8.06 -7.86
C THR A 146 7.26 8.32 -9.02
N VAL A 147 7.53 9.32 -9.80
CA VAL A 147 6.86 9.56 -11.09
C VAL A 147 7.76 9.06 -12.20
N TRP A 148 7.25 8.14 -13.00
CA TRP A 148 7.91 7.68 -14.22
C TRP A 148 7.38 8.46 -15.40
N SER A 149 8.28 9.11 -16.13
CA SER A 149 7.90 9.92 -17.29
C SER A 149 8.87 9.74 -18.46
N GLU A 150 8.42 10.04 -19.67
CA GLU A 150 9.28 10.03 -20.87
C GLU A 150 10.43 11.05 -20.80
N GLN A 151 10.33 12.03 -19.90
CA GLN A 151 11.32 13.10 -19.72
C GLN A 151 12.34 12.80 -18.62
N GLY A 152 12.20 11.64 -17.97
CA GLY A 152 13.00 11.19 -16.83
C GLY A 152 12.17 11.02 -15.56
N ASP A 153 12.64 10.13 -14.70
CA ASP A 153 11.95 9.80 -13.45
C ASP A 153 12.32 10.83 -12.37
N TYR A 154 11.36 11.13 -11.50
CA TYR A 154 11.56 12.05 -10.39
C TYR A 154 10.67 11.69 -9.19
N ILE A 155 10.97 12.26 -8.03
CA ILE A 155 10.10 12.17 -6.86
C ILE A 155 9.03 13.26 -6.97
N ALA A 156 7.76 12.87 -6.85
CA ALA A 156 6.63 13.80 -6.87
C ALA A 156 6.72 14.81 -5.73
N ASP A 157 6.21 16.00 -5.96
CA ASP A 157 5.99 16.96 -4.89
C ASP A 157 5.03 16.39 -3.83
N PRO A 158 5.24 16.71 -2.54
CA PRO A 158 4.38 16.23 -1.47
C PRO A 158 2.92 16.67 -1.67
N MET A 159 2.01 15.71 -1.69
CA MET A 159 0.57 15.96 -1.74
C MET A 159 -0.04 15.72 -0.36
N GLU A 160 -0.74 16.70 0.19
CA GLU A 160 -1.36 16.58 1.50
C GLU A 160 -2.66 15.76 1.45
N TYR A 161 -2.79 14.83 2.40
CA TYR A 161 -3.96 13.95 2.54
C TYR A 161 -4.56 14.04 3.94
N SER A 162 -5.85 13.81 4.02
CA SER A 162 -6.59 13.59 5.26
C SER A 162 -7.45 12.35 5.16
N LEU A 163 -7.86 11.82 6.30
CA LEU A 163 -8.87 10.76 6.38
C LEU A 163 -10.23 11.43 6.55
N LEU A 164 -11.16 11.21 5.62
CA LEU A 164 -12.54 11.69 5.69
C LEU A 164 -13.47 10.50 5.51
N ASP A 165 -14.33 10.25 6.47
CA ASP A 165 -15.28 9.12 6.46
C ASP A 165 -14.60 7.76 6.17
N GLY A 166 -13.41 7.54 6.76
CA GLY A 166 -12.61 6.32 6.56
C GLY A 166 -11.88 6.24 5.21
N LYS A 167 -11.90 7.28 4.38
CA LYS A 167 -11.24 7.32 3.07
C LYS A 167 -10.11 8.34 3.05
N LEU A 168 -9.00 7.97 2.41
CA LEU A 168 -7.91 8.91 2.14
C LEU A 168 -8.34 9.89 1.05
N CYS A 169 -8.34 11.17 1.39
CA CYS A 169 -8.73 12.26 0.50
C CYS A 169 -7.58 13.24 0.32
N LEU A 170 -7.34 13.63 -0.93
CA LEU A 170 -6.39 14.68 -1.28
C LEU A 170 -6.94 16.04 -0.83
N ASN A 171 -6.16 16.77 -0.05
CA ASN A 171 -6.49 18.13 0.34
C ASN A 171 -6.23 19.08 -0.86
N LYS A 172 -7.20 19.91 -1.15
CA LYS A 172 -7.12 20.90 -2.25
C LYS A 172 -6.48 22.20 -1.78
#